data_e86e301f7702a077da7dda07f05674ee
#
_entry.id   e86e301f7702a077da7dda07f05674ee
#
_cell.length_a   1.000
_cell.length_b   1.000
_cell.length_c   1.000
_cell.angle_alpha   90.00
_cell.angle_beta   90.00
_cell.angle_gamma   90.00
#
_symmetry.space_group_name_H-M   'P 1'
#
loop_
_entity.id
_entity.type
_entity.pdbx_description
1 polymer ?
#
loop_
_entity_poly.entity_id
_entity_poly.type
_entity_poly.pdbx_seq_one_letter_code
_entity_poly.pdbx_strand_id
1 'polypeptide(L)'
;MNAPLAPALALFSHLPLSERFHVHARAFSAPLEAVASRVPAGGRVADVGCGHGLLSALLALGDSRRIVHGVDPDPRKIEWARSGPGRLPNVRAEVGTVESLAEQHAGQFDAVVVSDVLYLLPVERWPGFLREARRLLRPGGRLLLKEAEGDLSWKHLKCLAQEVVMVKLLGRTKAGGALVLQPREAMRALLRQAGFTPRETVELGEGYSTPHILYVAEATAGDGAADSAP
;
A
#
# COMPACT_ATOMS: atom_id res chain seq x y z
N MET A 1 -1.25 -16.47 11.30
CA MET A 1 -2.37 -16.97 10.47
C MET A 1 -2.10 -16.45 9.06
N ASN A 2 -2.09 -17.33 8.05
CA ASN A 2 -1.93 -16.89 6.66
C ASN A 2 -3.20 -16.17 6.22
N ALA A 3 -3.03 -15.03 5.55
CA ALA A 3 -4.14 -14.30 4.97
C ALA A 3 -4.79 -15.19 3.88
N PRO A 4 -6.12 -15.33 3.85
CA PRO A 4 -6.78 -16.32 2.99
C PRO A 4 -6.90 -15.82 1.55
N LEU A 5 -5.91 -16.13 0.69
CA LEU A 5 -5.86 -15.68 -0.70
C LEU A 5 -7.06 -16.16 -1.53
N ALA A 6 -7.40 -17.45 -1.43
CA ALA A 6 -8.50 -18.00 -2.24
C ALA A 6 -9.86 -17.36 -1.92
N PRO A 7 -10.30 -17.20 -0.67
CA PRO A 7 -11.49 -16.41 -0.33
C PRO A 7 -11.41 -14.95 -0.79
N ALA A 8 -10.23 -14.30 -0.69
CA ALA A 8 -10.08 -12.93 -1.17
C ALA A 8 -10.29 -12.83 -2.69
N LEU A 9 -9.71 -13.75 -3.48
CA LEU A 9 -9.89 -13.79 -4.94
C LEU A 9 -11.35 -14.09 -5.35
N ALA A 10 -12.06 -14.88 -4.58
CA ALA A 10 -13.48 -15.19 -4.84
C ALA A 10 -14.38 -13.94 -4.85
N LEU A 11 -14.02 -12.90 -4.09
CA LEU A 11 -14.73 -11.61 -4.06
C LEU A 11 -14.74 -10.89 -5.43
N PHE A 12 -13.84 -11.26 -6.34
CA PHE A 12 -13.68 -10.64 -7.66
C PHE A 12 -14.28 -11.48 -8.79
N SER A 13 -14.98 -12.57 -8.49
CA SER A 13 -15.53 -13.50 -9.50
C SER A 13 -16.53 -12.86 -10.46
N HIS A 14 -17.21 -11.79 -10.04
CA HIS A 14 -18.20 -11.04 -10.82
C HIS A 14 -17.58 -10.02 -11.78
N LEU A 15 -16.28 -9.74 -11.67
CA LEU A 15 -15.62 -8.75 -12.51
C LEU A 15 -15.46 -9.24 -13.97
N PRO A 16 -15.34 -8.32 -14.95
CA PRO A 16 -14.93 -8.65 -16.30
C PRO A 16 -13.63 -9.46 -16.33
N LEU A 17 -13.48 -10.35 -17.30
CA LEU A 17 -12.33 -11.25 -17.40
C LEU A 17 -10.98 -10.51 -17.36
N SER A 18 -10.90 -9.33 -17.99
CA SER A 18 -9.69 -8.51 -17.99
C SER A 18 -9.31 -8.02 -16.58
N GLU A 19 -10.29 -7.60 -15.78
CA GLU A 19 -10.06 -7.12 -14.41
C GLU A 19 -9.75 -8.29 -13.47
N ARG A 20 -10.45 -9.42 -13.64
CA ARG A 20 -10.12 -10.67 -12.92
C ARG A 20 -8.68 -11.09 -13.19
N PHE A 21 -8.28 -11.10 -14.48
CA PHE A 21 -6.90 -11.43 -14.83
C PHE A 21 -5.90 -10.48 -14.14
N HIS A 22 -6.19 -9.17 -14.13
CA HIS A 22 -5.34 -8.19 -13.45
C HIS A 22 -5.22 -8.48 -11.94
N VAL A 23 -6.36 -8.74 -11.26
CA VAL A 23 -6.36 -9.06 -9.82
C VAL A 23 -5.57 -10.36 -9.54
N HIS A 24 -5.78 -11.40 -10.36
CA HIS A 24 -5.03 -12.66 -10.22
C HIS A 24 -3.53 -12.46 -10.49
N ALA A 25 -3.18 -11.74 -11.57
CA ALA A 25 -1.78 -11.44 -11.86
C ALA A 25 -1.12 -10.70 -10.69
N ARG A 26 -1.82 -9.74 -10.08
CA ARG A 26 -1.36 -9.01 -8.89
C ARG A 26 -1.17 -9.94 -7.67
N ALA A 27 -2.08 -10.88 -7.45
CA ALA A 27 -1.99 -11.86 -6.38
C ALA A 27 -0.74 -12.74 -6.48
N PHE A 28 -0.34 -13.11 -7.70
CA PHE A 28 0.82 -13.98 -7.93
C PHE A 28 2.14 -13.22 -8.10
N SER A 29 2.10 -11.94 -8.50
CA SER A 29 3.30 -11.14 -8.73
C SER A 29 3.78 -10.36 -7.52
N ALA A 30 2.98 -10.26 -6.45
CA ALA A 30 3.31 -9.49 -5.27
C ALA A 30 3.03 -10.26 -3.97
N PRO A 31 3.89 -10.16 -2.97
CA PRO A 31 3.80 -10.89 -1.70
C PRO A 31 2.76 -10.28 -0.74
N LEU A 32 1.51 -10.10 -1.20
CA LEU A 32 0.46 -9.40 -0.44
C LEU A 32 0.06 -10.11 0.85
N GLU A 33 0.07 -11.47 0.87
CA GLU A 33 -0.19 -12.24 2.09
C GLU A 33 0.89 -11.99 3.16
N ALA A 34 2.15 -11.91 2.73
CA ALA A 34 3.27 -11.62 3.63
C ALA A 34 3.17 -10.19 4.20
N VAL A 35 2.70 -9.22 3.41
CA VAL A 35 2.39 -7.86 3.90
C VAL A 35 1.24 -7.91 4.90
N ALA A 36 0.11 -8.52 4.54
CA ALA A 36 -1.08 -8.59 5.39
C ALA A 36 -0.83 -9.29 6.74
N SER A 37 0.06 -10.29 6.77
CA SER A 37 0.43 -11.01 7.99
C SER A 37 1.20 -10.17 9.01
N ARG A 38 1.83 -9.05 8.57
CA ARG A 38 2.60 -8.15 9.44
C ARG A 38 1.80 -6.94 9.93
N VAL A 39 0.59 -6.74 9.41
CA VAL A 39 -0.32 -5.71 9.92
C VAL A 39 -0.82 -6.11 11.29
N PRO A 40 -0.82 -5.20 12.29
CA PRO A 40 -1.29 -5.50 13.63
C PRO A 40 -2.66 -6.18 13.67
N ALA A 41 -2.90 -7.00 14.67
CA ALA A 41 -4.18 -7.64 14.90
C ALA A 41 -5.22 -6.60 15.32
N GLY A 42 -6.40 -6.64 14.69
CA GLY A 42 -7.48 -5.68 14.97
C GLY A 42 -7.15 -4.24 14.57
N GLY A 43 -8.03 -3.31 14.98
CA GLY A 43 -7.85 -1.87 14.80
C GLY A 43 -8.20 -1.35 13.41
N ARG A 44 -7.98 -0.05 13.21
CA ARG A 44 -8.27 0.64 11.94
C ARG A 44 -7.03 0.63 11.05
N VAL A 45 -7.21 0.18 9.82
CA VAL A 45 -6.12 0.07 8.83
C VAL A 45 -6.48 0.89 7.60
N ALA A 46 -5.60 1.81 7.19
CA ALA A 46 -5.70 2.49 5.90
C ALA A 46 -4.90 1.70 4.85
N ASP A 47 -5.52 1.37 3.72
CA ASP A 47 -4.89 0.79 2.53
C ASP A 47 -4.82 1.88 1.46
N VAL A 48 -3.66 2.56 1.37
CA VAL A 48 -3.48 3.72 0.49
C VAL A 48 -2.96 3.29 -0.88
N GLY A 49 -3.72 3.64 -1.92
CA GLY A 49 -3.51 3.11 -3.26
C GLY A 49 -4.06 1.69 -3.40
N CYS A 50 -5.22 1.43 -2.80
CA CYS A 50 -5.78 0.07 -2.69
C CYS A 50 -6.16 -0.57 -4.04
N GLY A 51 -6.29 0.21 -5.10
CA GLY A 51 -6.70 -0.27 -6.41
C GLY A 51 -8.04 -1.01 -6.37
N HIS A 52 -8.08 -2.24 -6.84
CA HIS A 52 -9.26 -3.12 -6.78
C HIS A 52 -9.57 -3.63 -5.37
N GLY A 53 -8.72 -3.36 -4.37
CA GLY A 53 -8.92 -3.74 -2.99
C GLY A 53 -8.49 -5.17 -2.63
N LEU A 54 -7.60 -5.81 -3.41
CA LEU A 54 -7.15 -7.17 -3.09
C LEU A 54 -6.44 -7.23 -1.73
N LEU A 55 -5.56 -6.25 -1.44
CA LEU A 55 -4.91 -6.19 -0.13
C LEU A 55 -5.92 -5.87 0.97
N SER A 56 -6.86 -4.95 0.72
CA SER A 56 -7.98 -4.68 1.65
C SER A 56 -8.76 -5.95 2.00
N ALA A 57 -9.05 -6.82 1.00
CA ALA A 57 -9.71 -8.11 1.22
C ALA A 57 -8.87 -9.03 2.11
N LEU A 58 -7.57 -9.16 1.83
CA LEU A 58 -6.65 -10.00 2.62
C LEU A 58 -6.56 -9.51 4.07
N LEU A 59 -6.50 -8.20 4.28
CA LEU A 59 -6.46 -7.60 5.60
C LEU A 59 -7.73 -7.88 6.41
N ALA A 60 -8.89 -7.69 5.78
CA ALA A 60 -10.19 -7.86 6.43
C ALA A 60 -10.53 -9.32 6.73
N LEU A 61 -10.22 -10.24 5.78
CA LEU A 61 -10.44 -11.68 5.96
C LEU A 61 -9.41 -12.32 6.88
N GLY A 62 -8.20 -11.76 6.94
CA GLY A 62 -7.13 -12.24 7.82
C GLY A 62 -7.38 -11.99 9.30
N ASP A 63 -8.15 -10.94 9.63
CA ASP A 63 -8.61 -10.67 11.00
C ASP A 63 -9.88 -9.81 10.96
N SER A 64 -11.01 -10.38 11.34
CA SER A 64 -12.33 -9.73 11.35
C SER A 64 -12.45 -8.53 12.30
N ARG A 65 -11.51 -8.37 13.23
CA ARG A 65 -11.43 -7.19 14.13
C ARG A 65 -10.79 -5.97 13.46
N ARG A 66 -10.19 -6.12 12.27
CA ARG A 66 -9.69 -5.00 11.49
C ARG A 66 -10.83 -4.28 10.79
N ILE A 67 -10.81 -2.96 10.83
CA ILE A 67 -11.65 -2.09 10.00
C ILE A 67 -10.75 -1.49 8.94
N VAL A 68 -10.94 -1.90 7.70
CA VAL A 68 -10.08 -1.52 6.58
C VAL A 68 -10.72 -0.39 5.77
N HIS A 69 -9.96 0.70 5.59
CA HIS A 69 -10.36 1.84 4.77
C HIS A 69 -9.40 1.97 3.59
N GLY A 70 -9.84 1.54 2.42
CA GLY A 70 -9.09 1.63 1.17
C GLY A 70 -9.37 2.95 0.44
N VAL A 71 -8.31 3.60 -0.08
CA VAL A 71 -8.43 4.76 -0.98
C VAL A 71 -7.58 4.58 -2.22
N ASP A 72 -8.12 5.01 -3.36
CA ASP A 72 -7.40 5.05 -4.65
C ASP A 72 -7.94 6.23 -5.48
N PRO A 73 -7.10 6.98 -6.20
CA PRO A 73 -7.55 8.10 -7.02
C PRO A 73 -8.33 7.67 -8.28
N ASP A 74 -8.27 6.40 -8.70
CA ASP A 74 -9.01 5.92 -9.87
C ASP A 74 -10.44 5.49 -9.47
N PRO A 75 -11.50 6.23 -9.88
CA PRO A 75 -12.87 5.92 -9.52
C PRO A 75 -13.34 4.56 -10.06
N ARG A 76 -12.80 4.09 -11.20
CA ARG A 76 -13.16 2.78 -11.77
C ARG A 76 -12.64 1.64 -10.89
N LYS A 77 -11.40 1.76 -10.38
CA LYS A 77 -10.84 0.77 -9.46
C LYS A 77 -11.64 0.72 -8.16
N ILE A 78 -12.04 1.87 -7.65
CA ILE A 78 -12.87 1.96 -6.44
C ILE A 78 -14.27 1.36 -6.66
N GLU A 79 -14.85 1.50 -7.84
CA GLU A 79 -16.11 0.81 -8.17
C GLU A 79 -15.95 -0.71 -8.06
N TRP A 80 -14.85 -1.26 -8.57
CA TRP A 80 -14.52 -2.68 -8.41
C TRP A 80 -14.22 -3.06 -6.95
N ALA A 81 -13.51 -2.21 -6.21
CA ALA A 81 -13.24 -2.45 -4.80
C ALA A 81 -14.54 -2.46 -3.97
N ARG A 82 -15.50 -1.57 -4.27
CA ARG A 82 -16.80 -1.52 -3.59
C ARG A 82 -17.67 -2.75 -3.91
N SER A 83 -17.68 -3.18 -5.19
CA SER A 83 -18.49 -4.34 -5.62
C SER A 83 -17.87 -5.68 -5.22
N GLY A 84 -16.59 -5.72 -4.89
CA GLY A 84 -15.83 -6.88 -4.40
C GLY A 84 -15.60 -6.82 -2.89
N PRO A 85 -14.41 -6.43 -2.44
CA PRO A 85 -14.05 -6.35 -1.01
C PRO A 85 -14.97 -5.48 -0.16
N GLY A 86 -15.51 -4.39 -0.72
CA GLY A 86 -16.45 -3.50 -0.03
C GLY A 86 -17.79 -4.13 0.36
N ARG A 87 -18.04 -5.38 -0.05
CA ARG A 87 -19.17 -6.19 0.43
C ARG A 87 -18.91 -6.81 1.81
N LEU A 88 -17.66 -6.84 2.25
CA LEU A 88 -17.32 -7.23 3.61
C LEU A 88 -17.72 -6.12 4.60
N PRO A 89 -18.31 -6.46 5.75
CA PRO A 89 -18.85 -5.47 6.69
C PRO A 89 -17.77 -4.58 7.33
N ASN A 90 -16.51 -5.00 7.26
CA ASN A 90 -15.35 -4.33 7.83
C ASN A 90 -14.43 -3.69 6.76
N VAL A 91 -14.90 -3.54 5.52
CA VAL A 91 -14.15 -2.87 4.44
C VAL A 91 -14.93 -1.68 3.91
N ARG A 92 -14.26 -0.54 3.79
CA ARG A 92 -14.73 0.66 3.08
C ARG A 92 -13.75 1.00 1.98
N ALA A 93 -14.24 1.38 0.80
CA ALA A 93 -13.42 1.82 -0.32
C ALA A 93 -13.93 3.16 -0.87
N GLU A 94 -13.03 4.15 -1.01
CA GLU A 94 -13.37 5.50 -1.43
C GLU A 94 -12.42 6.03 -2.49
N VAL A 95 -12.94 6.85 -3.38
CA VAL A 95 -12.11 7.63 -4.30
C VAL A 95 -11.42 8.73 -3.49
N GLY A 96 -10.09 8.73 -3.50
CA GLY A 96 -9.33 9.70 -2.74
C GLY A 96 -7.83 9.47 -2.82
N THR A 97 -7.09 10.36 -2.19
CA THR A 97 -5.64 10.31 -2.04
C THR A 97 -5.25 10.20 -0.57
N VAL A 98 -3.97 10.02 -0.28
CA VAL A 98 -3.48 10.04 1.11
C VAL A 98 -3.77 11.38 1.79
N GLU A 99 -3.67 12.49 1.05
CA GLU A 99 -3.94 13.83 1.54
C GLU A 99 -5.41 13.98 1.96
N SER A 100 -6.36 13.63 1.05
CA SER A 100 -7.78 13.73 1.34
C SER A 100 -8.22 12.82 2.50
N LEU A 101 -7.61 11.65 2.63
CA LEU A 101 -7.87 10.75 3.75
C LEU A 101 -7.31 11.35 5.06
N ALA A 102 -6.12 11.96 5.02
CA ALA A 102 -5.49 12.57 6.20
C ALA A 102 -6.23 13.82 6.68
N GLU A 103 -6.84 14.58 5.77
CA GLU A 103 -7.71 15.71 6.13
C GLU A 103 -8.94 15.27 6.96
N GLN A 104 -9.51 14.11 6.62
CA GLN A 104 -10.73 13.60 7.25
C GLN A 104 -10.47 12.73 8.49
N HIS A 105 -9.32 12.03 8.53
CA HIS A 105 -9.06 10.95 9.47
C HIS A 105 -7.69 11.01 10.15
N ALA A 106 -7.13 12.19 10.35
CA ALA A 106 -5.85 12.36 11.04
C ALA A 106 -5.86 11.68 12.42
N GLY A 107 -4.79 10.92 12.72
CA GLY A 107 -4.59 10.27 14.01
C GLY A 107 -5.53 9.10 14.32
N GLN A 108 -6.29 8.59 13.33
CA GLN A 108 -7.32 7.58 13.61
C GLN A 108 -6.91 6.15 13.29
N PHE A 109 -5.78 5.93 12.61
CA PHE A 109 -5.39 4.61 12.17
C PHE A 109 -4.30 3.98 13.03
N ASP A 110 -4.47 2.69 13.31
CA ASP A 110 -3.48 1.83 13.96
C ASP A 110 -2.35 1.43 13.01
N ALA A 111 -2.71 1.27 11.74
CA ALA A 111 -1.76 0.99 10.67
C ALA A 111 -2.14 1.69 9.37
N VAL A 112 -1.12 2.08 8.60
CA VAL A 112 -1.23 2.51 7.20
C VAL A 112 -0.43 1.53 6.37
N VAL A 113 -1.05 0.98 5.33
CA VAL A 113 -0.38 0.10 4.36
C VAL A 113 -0.30 0.82 3.02
N VAL A 114 0.88 0.79 2.43
CA VAL A 114 1.18 1.34 1.09
C VAL A 114 1.89 0.24 0.33
N SER A 115 1.31 -0.26 -0.74
CA SER A 115 1.88 -1.36 -1.51
C SER A 115 1.99 -1.02 -2.99
N ASP A 116 3.21 -0.81 -3.46
CA ASP A 116 3.53 -0.48 -4.85
C ASP A 116 2.85 0.81 -5.34
N VAL A 117 3.03 1.90 -4.59
CA VAL A 117 2.42 3.20 -4.87
C VAL A 117 3.47 4.28 -5.13
N LEU A 118 4.55 4.35 -4.32
CA LEU A 118 5.49 5.47 -4.40
C LEU A 118 6.15 5.58 -5.77
N TYR A 119 6.55 4.47 -6.38
CA TYR A 119 7.20 4.47 -7.69
C TYR A 119 6.29 4.99 -8.83
N LEU A 120 4.98 5.11 -8.60
CA LEU A 120 4.04 5.73 -9.54
C LEU A 120 4.03 7.26 -9.44
N LEU A 121 4.62 7.80 -8.38
CA LEU A 121 4.67 9.23 -8.10
C LEU A 121 6.05 9.80 -8.45
N PRO A 122 6.12 11.07 -8.88
CA PRO A 122 7.39 11.78 -8.94
C PRO A 122 8.09 11.74 -7.57
N VAL A 123 9.42 11.54 -7.58
CA VAL A 123 10.20 11.34 -6.34
C VAL A 123 10.12 12.54 -5.40
N GLU A 124 9.94 13.72 -5.95
CA GLU A 124 9.78 14.98 -5.22
C GLU A 124 8.50 14.98 -4.35
N ARG A 125 7.51 14.17 -4.70
CA ARG A 125 6.26 14.03 -3.96
C ARG A 125 6.34 13.03 -2.80
N TRP A 126 7.34 12.14 -2.77
CA TRP A 126 7.46 11.10 -1.77
C TRP A 126 7.54 11.63 -0.33
N PRO A 127 8.33 12.69 -0.02
CA PRO A 127 8.36 13.23 1.33
C PRO A 127 6.98 13.76 1.79
N GLY A 128 6.24 14.41 0.89
CA GLY A 128 4.87 14.89 1.17
C GLY A 128 3.92 13.73 1.43
N PHE A 129 3.90 12.76 0.53
CA PHE A 129 3.07 11.56 0.67
C PHE A 129 3.30 10.82 1.99
N LEU A 130 4.57 10.62 2.36
CA LEU A 130 4.91 9.94 3.61
C LEU A 130 4.52 10.75 4.86
N ARG A 131 4.61 12.09 4.82
CA ARG A 131 4.11 12.94 5.92
C ARG A 131 2.59 12.82 6.07
N GLU A 132 1.83 12.77 4.97
CA GLU A 132 0.38 12.57 5.04
C GLU A 132 0.03 11.15 5.55
N ALA A 133 0.76 10.13 5.10
CA ALA A 133 0.64 8.78 5.66
C ALA A 133 0.94 8.76 7.18
N ARG A 134 1.91 9.58 7.63
CA ARG A 134 2.21 9.75 9.06
C ARG A 134 1.06 10.43 9.81
N ARG A 135 0.42 11.45 9.22
CA ARG A 135 -0.72 12.15 9.82
C ARG A 135 -1.93 11.24 10.05
N LEU A 136 -2.13 10.23 9.23
CA LEU A 136 -3.19 9.23 9.41
C LEU A 136 -3.03 8.42 10.70
N LEU A 137 -1.80 8.18 11.11
CA LEU A 137 -1.48 7.27 12.21
C LEU A 137 -1.63 7.93 13.58
N ARG A 138 -2.24 7.21 14.51
CA ARG A 138 -2.17 7.53 15.93
C ARG A 138 -0.72 7.43 16.45
N PRO A 139 -0.39 8.03 17.60
CA PRO A 139 0.92 7.81 18.24
C PRO A 139 1.20 6.31 18.40
N GLY A 140 2.41 5.87 17.99
CA GLY A 140 2.79 4.45 17.99
C GLY A 140 2.12 3.59 16.91
N GLY A 141 1.33 4.18 16.03
CA GLY A 141 0.79 3.49 14.84
C GLY A 141 1.87 3.12 13.84
N ARG A 142 1.61 2.16 12.96
CA ARG A 142 2.62 1.57 12.07
C ARG A 142 2.36 1.85 10.61
N LEU A 143 3.41 2.22 9.89
CA LEU A 143 3.46 2.22 8.43
C LEU A 143 4.05 0.89 7.96
N LEU A 144 3.37 0.25 7.01
CA LEU A 144 3.87 -0.89 6.26
C LEU A 144 4.00 -0.44 4.80
N LEU A 145 5.21 -0.10 4.39
CA LEU A 145 5.52 0.36 3.04
C LEU A 145 6.19 -0.76 2.27
N LYS A 146 5.49 -1.32 1.28
CA LYS A 146 6.01 -2.34 0.38
C LYS A 146 6.29 -1.73 -0.99
N GLU A 147 7.53 -1.84 -1.45
CA GLU A 147 7.97 -1.35 -2.75
C GLU A 147 8.89 -2.38 -3.43
N ALA A 148 9.07 -2.22 -4.74
CA ALA A 148 10.14 -2.92 -5.44
C ALA A 148 11.50 -2.31 -5.07
N GLU A 149 12.53 -3.14 -4.91
CA GLU A 149 13.88 -2.65 -4.64
C GLU A 149 14.59 -2.24 -5.94
N GLY A 150 15.24 -1.07 -5.90
CA GLY A 150 16.11 -0.62 -6.97
C GLY A 150 17.54 -1.09 -6.79
N ASP A 151 17.85 -2.23 -7.37
CA ASP A 151 19.23 -2.56 -7.68
C ASP A 151 19.42 -2.55 -9.21
N LEU A 152 20.64 -2.26 -9.70
CA LEU A 152 21.00 -2.30 -11.14
C LEU A 152 21.13 -3.75 -11.66
N SER A 153 20.44 -4.69 -11.05
CA SER A 153 20.49 -6.10 -11.44
C SER A 153 19.67 -6.37 -12.71
N TRP A 154 19.95 -7.50 -13.38
CA TRP A 154 19.14 -8.01 -14.49
C TRP A 154 17.64 -8.14 -14.14
N LYS A 155 17.32 -8.44 -12.87
CA LYS A 155 15.94 -8.50 -12.37
C LYS A 155 15.26 -7.13 -12.47
N HIS A 156 15.97 -6.06 -12.17
CA HIS A 156 15.49 -4.69 -12.31
C HIS A 156 15.18 -4.31 -13.76
N LEU A 157 16.08 -4.66 -14.70
CA LEU A 157 15.87 -4.41 -16.12
C LEU A 157 14.64 -5.15 -16.65
N LYS A 158 14.42 -6.38 -16.19
CA LYS A 158 13.25 -7.19 -16.53
C LYS A 158 11.95 -6.62 -15.94
N CYS A 159 12.00 -6.09 -14.71
CA CYS A 159 10.88 -5.42 -14.07
C CYS A 159 10.48 -4.15 -14.84
N LEU A 160 11.47 -3.33 -15.23
CA LEU A 160 11.27 -2.15 -16.09
C LEU A 160 10.61 -2.51 -17.42
N ALA A 161 11.08 -3.57 -18.08
CA ALA A 161 10.50 -4.03 -19.33
C ALA A 161 9.05 -4.50 -19.18
N GLN A 162 8.74 -5.25 -18.11
CA GLN A 162 7.37 -5.71 -17.81
C GLN A 162 6.43 -4.53 -17.51
N GLU A 163 6.87 -3.54 -16.75
CA GLU A 163 6.06 -2.35 -16.44
C GLU A 163 5.84 -1.46 -17.65
N VAL A 164 6.86 -1.24 -18.47
CA VAL A 164 6.72 -0.51 -19.75
C VAL A 164 5.68 -1.20 -20.65
N VAL A 165 5.67 -2.51 -20.71
CA VAL A 165 4.65 -3.29 -21.44
C VAL A 165 3.27 -3.13 -20.80
N MET A 166 3.16 -3.23 -19.48
CA MET A 166 1.87 -3.10 -18.77
C MET A 166 1.30 -1.68 -18.83
N VAL A 167 2.17 -0.66 -18.66
CA VAL A 167 1.75 0.75 -18.65
C VAL A 167 1.46 1.25 -20.06
N LYS A 168 2.35 0.99 -21.04
CA LYS A 168 2.21 1.52 -22.42
C LYS A 168 1.27 0.71 -23.28
N LEU A 169 1.29 -0.62 -23.20
CA LEU A 169 0.51 -1.48 -24.09
C LEU A 169 -0.93 -1.69 -23.59
N LEU A 170 -1.16 -1.72 -22.29
CA LEU A 170 -2.47 -1.96 -21.69
C LEU A 170 -3.15 -0.69 -21.17
N GLY A 171 -2.48 0.47 -21.21
CA GLY A 171 -3.07 1.78 -20.85
C GLY A 171 -3.66 1.85 -19.42
N ARG A 172 -3.22 0.95 -18.53
CA ARG A 172 -3.89 0.69 -17.24
C ARG A 172 -3.34 1.49 -16.06
N THR A 173 -2.23 2.18 -16.24
CA THR A 173 -1.66 3.03 -15.19
C THR A 173 -1.20 4.35 -15.81
N LYS A 174 -1.65 5.47 -15.25
CA LYS A 174 -1.17 6.81 -15.62
C LYS A 174 0.12 7.12 -14.87
N ALA A 175 1.19 6.38 -15.14
CA ALA A 175 2.51 6.70 -14.61
C ALA A 175 3.14 7.80 -15.50
N GLY A 176 3.28 8.99 -14.97
CA GLY A 176 3.85 10.15 -15.67
C GLY A 176 5.35 10.33 -15.51
N GLY A 177 6.09 9.36 -14.93
CA GLY A 177 7.52 9.48 -14.62
C GLY A 177 8.34 8.25 -14.98
N ALA A 178 9.66 8.41 -15.03
CA ALA A 178 10.59 7.28 -15.07
C ALA A 178 10.46 6.49 -13.77
N LEU A 179 10.50 5.14 -13.85
CA LEU A 179 10.48 4.28 -12.70
C LEU A 179 11.70 4.59 -11.81
N VAL A 180 11.46 5.16 -10.64
CA VAL A 180 12.51 5.53 -9.70
C VAL A 180 12.45 4.54 -8.54
N LEU A 181 13.47 3.68 -8.45
CA LEU A 181 13.66 2.76 -7.34
C LEU A 181 14.79 3.31 -6.46
N GLN A 182 14.56 3.39 -5.16
CA GLN A 182 15.52 3.95 -4.21
C GLN A 182 16.28 2.85 -3.49
N PRO A 183 17.60 3.04 -3.22
CA PRO A 183 18.35 2.18 -2.32
C PRO A 183 17.72 2.13 -0.92
N ARG A 184 17.85 1.01 -0.22
CA ARG A 184 17.26 0.79 1.12
C ARG A 184 17.58 1.92 2.11
N GLU A 185 18.83 2.37 2.17
CA GLU A 185 19.23 3.43 3.10
C GLU A 185 18.61 4.79 2.75
N ALA A 186 18.46 5.09 1.47
CA ALA A 186 17.77 6.30 1.04
C ALA A 186 16.28 6.28 1.45
N MET A 187 15.60 5.13 1.29
CA MET A 187 14.23 4.97 1.74
C MET A 187 14.11 5.06 3.26
N ARG A 188 15.03 4.45 4.02
CA ARG A 188 15.05 4.57 5.49
C ARG A 188 15.30 6.01 5.95
N ALA A 189 16.18 6.74 5.27
CA ALA A 189 16.40 8.16 5.55
C ALA A 189 15.14 8.99 5.28
N LEU A 190 14.46 8.72 4.17
CA LEU A 190 13.21 9.38 3.81
C LEU A 190 12.10 9.12 4.84
N LEU A 191 11.97 7.88 5.33
CA LEU A 191 11.03 7.53 6.41
C LEU A 191 11.34 8.31 7.69
N ARG A 192 12.63 8.43 8.08
CA ARG A 192 13.02 9.23 9.27
C ARG A 192 12.66 10.71 9.09
N GLN A 193 12.92 11.29 7.91
CA GLN A 193 12.56 12.67 7.58
C GLN A 193 11.04 12.92 7.61
N ALA A 194 10.25 11.90 7.31
CA ALA A 194 8.79 11.96 7.37
C ALA A 194 8.21 11.71 8.78
N GLY A 195 9.04 11.56 9.81
CA GLY A 195 8.62 11.36 11.20
C GLY A 195 8.31 9.92 11.56
N PHE A 196 8.99 8.97 10.92
CA PHE A 196 8.91 7.56 11.26
C PHE A 196 10.22 7.04 11.88
N THR A 197 10.10 6.06 12.77
CA THR A 197 11.22 5.24 13.21
C THR A 197 11.17 3.90 12.46
N PRO A 198 12.07 3.65 11.47
CA PRO A 198 12.16 2.34 10.82
C PRO A 198 12.49 1.25 11.85
N ARG A 199 11.64 0.22 11.95
CA ARG A 199 11.79 -0.89 12.90
C ARG A 199 12.32 -2.14 12.23
N GLU A 200 11.81 -2.45 11.04
CA GLU A 200 12.16 -3.67 10.31
C GLU A 200 12.27 -3.38 8.82
N THR A 201 13.13 -4.10 8.13
CA THR A 201 13.19 -4.14 6.67
C THR A 201 13.24 -5.61 6.27
N VAL A 202 12.22 -6.06 5.57
CA VAL A 202 12.02 -7.47 5.23
C VAL A 202 12.13 -7.68 3.73
N GLU A 203 12.96 -8.61 3.32
CA GLU A 203 12.99 -9.08 1.94
C GLU A 203 11.82 -10.05 1.70
N LEU A 204 10.98 -9.72 0.74
CA LEU A 204 9.83 -10.53 0.35
C LEU A 204 9.98 -11.06 -1.09
N GLY A 205 11.18 -10.98 -1.65
CA GLY A 205 11.45 -11.32 -3.05
C GLY A 205 11.66 -12.81 -3.33
N GLU A 206 11.72 -13.67 -2.31
CA GLU A 206 11.90 -15.10 -2.51
C GLU A 206 10.70 -15.70 -3.25
N GLY A 207 10.96 -16.38 -4.36
CA GLY A 207 9.93 -16.95 -5.24
C GLY A 207 9.29 -15.96 -6.23
N TYR A 208 9.63 -14.65 -6.17
CA TYR A 208 9.12 -13.64 -7.09
C TYR A 208 10.19 -13.22 -8.11
N SER A 209 9.72 -12.84 -9.30
CA SER A 209 10.62 -12.35 -10.38
C SER A 209 11.18 -10.96 -10.10
N THR A 210 10.54 -10.21 -9.21
CA THR A 210 10.90 -8.85 -8.81
C THR A 210 11.34 -8.85 -7.35
N PRO A 211 12.44 -8.16 -6.97
CA PRO A 211 12.79 -7.99 -5.58
C PRO A 211 11.76 -7.10 -4.87
N HIS A 212 11.17 -7.61 -3.82
CA HIS A 212 10.18 -6.91 -3.00
C HIS A 212 10.75 -6.64 -1.61
N ILE A 213 10.64 -5.40 -1.17
CA ILE A 213 11.05 -4.97 0.17
C ILE A 213 9.84 -4.42 0.91
N LEU A 214 9.69 -4.82 2.16
CA LEU A 214 8.73 -4.25 3.10
C LEU A 214 9.48 -3.50 4.20
N TYR A 215 9.20 -2.23 4.33
CA TYR A 215 9.63 -1.39 5.45
C TYR A 215 8.49 -1.34 6.46
N VAL A 216 8.78 -1.73 7.70
CA VAL A 216 7.89 -1.55 8.84
C VAL A 216 8.47 -0.42 9.68
N ALA A 217 7.71 0.65 9.83
CA ALA A 217 8.12 1.84 10.54
C ALA A 217 7.02 2.29 11.52
N GLU A 218 7.42 2.84 12.66
CA GLU A 218 6.52 3.33 13.69
C GLU A 218 6.44 4.85 13.63
N ALA A 219 5.25 5.38 13.75
CA ALA A 219 5.03 6.80 13.85
C ALA A 219 5.69 7.35 15.13
N THR A 220 6.68 8.23 15.01
CA THR A 220 7.28 8.88 16.19
C THR A 220 6.19 9.66 16.92
N ALA A 221 6.27 9.68 18.25
CA ALA A 221 5.46 10.62 19.02
C ALA A 221 5.81 12.03 18.52
N GLY A 222 4.83 12.75 17.95
CA GLY A 222 5.08 14.09 17.45
C GLY A 222 5.38 15.03 18.62
N ASP A 223 6.29 15.95 18.44
CA ASP A 223 6.55 17.10 19.33
C ASP A 223 5.34 18.11 19.32
N GLY A 224 4.14 17.62 19.03
CA GLY A 224 2.92 18.41 18.91
C GLY A 224 2.20 18.73 20.23
N ALA A 225 2.91 18.73 21.35
CA ALA A 225 2.34 19.11 22.66
C ALA A 225 3.06 20.28 23.36
N ALA A 226 3.83 21.09 22.63
CA ALA A 226 4.62 22.16 23.23
C ALA A 226 4.21 23.59 22.79
N ASP A 227 3.01 23.79 22.22
CA ASP A 227 2.59 25.18 21.92
C ASP A 227 1.09 25.43 22.22
N SER A 228 0.66 25.06 23.41
CA SER A 228 -0.56 25.55 24.03
C SER A 228 -0.43 25.57 25.55
N ALA A 229 0.38 26.47 26.05
CA ALA A 229 0.23 26.96 27.42
C ALA A 229 -0.01 28.47 27.38
N PRO A 230 -0.92 28.96 28.19
CA PRO A 230 -1.49 30.32 28.15
C PRO A 230 -0.50 31.41 28.49
#